data_b2372c38078302858a7eca92bcf8cab3
#
_entry.id   b2372c38078302858a7eca92bcf8cab3
#
_cell.length_a   1.000
_cell.length_b   1.000
_cell.length_c   1.000
_cell.angle_alpha   90.00
_cell.angle_beta   90.00
_cell.angle_gamma   90.00
#
_symmetry.space_group_name_H-M   'P 1'
#
loop_
_entity.id
_entity.type
_entity.pdbx_description
1 polymer ?
#
loop_
_entity_poly.entity_id
_entity_poly.type
_entity_poly.pdbx_seq_one_letter_code
_entity_poly.pdbx_strand_id
1 'polypeptide(L)'
;MSDIQFGHEKLRAYQVSLTFLDLAVELARRLPRAKGQVGDQMQRAAESICLRIAEGGGLENGSAEQRRHYRAARASALECAAILDVARARQALTAERRQEGRELLDRIVRMLSKLAPRR
;
A
#
# COMPACT_ATOMS: atom_id res chain seq x y z
N MET A 1 30.04 -4.88 -5.57
CA MET A 1 28.93 -3.99 -5.35
C MET A 1 27.96 -4.06 -6.50
N SER A 2 26.69 -4.25 -6.22
CA SER A 2 25.72 -4.46 -7.28
C SER A 2 24.99 -3.17 -7.60
N ASP A 3 24.88 -2.89 -8.88
CA ASP A 3 24.07 -1.76 -9.37
C ASP A 3 22.78 -2.24 -10.00
N ILE A 4 22.38 -3.46 -9.68
CA ILE A 4 21.14 -4.02 -10.22
C ILE A 4 19.96 -3.19 -9.73
N GLN A 5 19.13 -2.77 -10.65
CA GLN A 5 17.93 -2.02 -10.32
C GLN A 5 16.78 -2.51 -11.19
N PHE A 6 15.73 -2.97 -10.54
CA PHE A 6 14.53 -3.42 -11.25
C PHE A 6 13.65 -2.22 -11.58
N GLY A 7 12.84 -2.36 -12.63
CA GLY A 7 12.05 -1.24 -13.15
C GLY A 7 11.14 -0.59 -12.12
N HIS A 8 10.49 -1.39 -11.26
CA HIS A 8 9.56 -0.84 -10.27
C HIS A 8 10.26 -0.01 -9.19
N GLU A 9 11.55 -0.24 -8.97
CA GLU A 9 12.28 0.43 -7.89
C GLU A 9 12.41 1.93 -8.12
N LYS A 10 12.29 2.38 -9.36
CA LYS A 10 12.33 3.81 -9.70
C LYS A 10 10.99 4.50 -9.48
N LEU A 11 9.93 3.73 -9.31
CA LEU A 11 8.61 4.32 -9.18
C LEU A 11 8.44 4.94 -7.79
N ARG A 12 8.03 6.20 -7.78
CA ARG A 12 7.77 6.90 -6.53
C ARG A 12 6.66 6.19 -5.74
N ALA A 13 5.64 5.68 -6.45
CA ALA A 13 4.55 4.96 -5.80
C ALA A 13 5.06 3.73 -5.05
N TYR A 14 6.04 3.03 -5.61
CA TYR A 14 6.64 1.88 -4.93
C TYR A 14 7.37 2.32 -3.67
N GLN A 15 8.18 3.38 -3.78
CA GLN A 15 8.95 3.88 -2.64
C GLN A 15 8.04 4.30 -1.49
N VAL A 16 6.96 5.02 -1.81
CA VAL A 16 6.00 5.44 -0.77
C VAL A 16 5.25 4.25 -0.20
N SER A 17 4.96 3.23 -1.03
CA SER A 17 4.29 2.04 -0.53
C SER A 17 5.16 1.27 0.46
N LEU A 18 6.48 1.26 0.28
CA LEU A 18 7.38 0.66 1.26
C LEU A 18 7.38 1.44 2.56
N THR A 19 7.34 2.77 2.47
CA THR A 19 7.24 3.61 3.67
C THR A 19 5.95 3.31 4.43
N PHE A 20 4.84 3.15 3.71
CA PHE A 20 3.59 2.78 4.37
C PHE A 20 3.67 1.38 4.97
N LEU A 21 4.32 0.44 4.29
CA LEU A 21 4.48 -0.92 4.81
C LEU A 21 5.25 -0.90 6.13
N ASP A 22 6.31 -0.10 6.23
CA ASP A 22 7.05 0.03 7.48
C ASP A 22 6.12 0.49 8.62
N LEU A 23 5.29 1.48 8.35
CA LEU A 23 4.32 1.95 9.34
C LEU A 23 3.32 0.85 9.68
N ALA A 24 2.80 0.16 8.67
CA ALA A 24 1.80 -0.90 8.88
C ALA A 24 2.36 -2.04 9.73
N VAL A 25 3.62 -2.43 9.50
CA VAL A 25 4.26 -3.47 10.29
C VAL A 25 4.41 -3.01 11.75
N GLU A 26 4.81 -1.77 11.95
CA GLU A 26 4.95 -1.21 13.30
C GLU A 26 3.60 -1.21 14.02
N LEU A 27 2.56 -0.76 13.34
CA LEU A 27 1.21 -0.72 13.94
C LEU A 27 0.69 -2.13 14.23
N ALA A 28 0.94 -3.07 13.30
CA ALA A 28 0.47 -4.44 13.47
C ALA A 28 1.08 -5.12 14.68
N ARG A 29 2.31 -4.76 15.04
CA ARG A 29 2.97 -5.31 16.24
C ARG A 29 2.26 -4.94 17.52
N ARG A 30 1.53 -3.84 17.52
CA ARG A 30 0.81 -3.34 18.69
C ARG A 30 -0.65 -3.78 18.73
N LEU A 31 -1.10 -4.51 17.70
CA LEU A 31 -2.47 -4.97 17.59
C LEU A 31 -2.52 -6.48 17.81
N PRO A 32 -3.70 -7.04 18.12
CA PRO A 32 -3.82 -8.50 18.24
C PRO A 32 -3.34 -9.20 16.99
N ARG A 33 -2.60 -10.29 17.18
CA ARG A 33 -1.96 -11.01 16.07
C ARG A 33 -2.71 -12.25 15.61
N ALA A 34 -3.87 -12.50 16.17
CA ALA A 34 -4.64 -13.66 15.75
C ALA A 34 -5.01 -13.52 14.27
N LYS A 35 -5.03 -14.65 13.58
CA LYS A 35 -5.38 -14.67 12.16
C LYS A 35 -6.76 -14.04 11.97
N GLY A 36 -6.86 -13.18 10.97
CA GLY A 36 -8.08 -12.44 10.67
C GLY A 36 -8.30 -11.19 11.50
N GLN A 37 -7.37 -10.87 12.40
CA GLN A 37 -7.46 -9.64 13.17
C GLN A 37 -6.96 -8.44 12.37
N VAL A 38 -7.27 -7.25 12.89
CA VAL A 38 -7.00 -5.99 12.20
C VAL A 38 -5.53 -5.84 11.82
N GLY A 39 -4.62 -6.20 12.74
CA GLY A 39 -3.18 -6.11 12.47
C GLY A 39 -2.75 -7.01 11.33
N ASP A 40 -3.24 -8.23 11.30
CA ASP A 40 -2.94 -9.17 10.23
C ASP A 40 -3.49 -8.67 8.89
N GLN A 41 -4.73 -8.19 8.89
CA GLN A 41 -5.35 -7.66 7.69
C GLN A 41 -4.58 -6.44 7.16
N MET A 42 -4.16 -5.55 8.05
CA MET A 42 -3.42 -4.35 7.66
C MET A 42 -2.09 -4.71 7.00
N GLN A 43 -1.35 -5.63 7.60
CA GLN A 43 -0.05 -6.02 7.07
C GLN A 43 -0.21 -6.68 5.69
N ARG A 44 -1.18 -7.58 5.55
CA ARG A 44 -1.41 -8.24 4.26
C ARG A 44 -1.80 -7.25 3.17
N ALA A 45 -2.70 -6.31 3.48
CA ALA A 45 -3.12 -5.33 2.50
C ALA A 45 -1.98 -4.40 2.13
N ALA A 46 -1.15 -4.01 3.10
CA ALA A 46 0.01 -3.16 2.83
C ALA A 46 1.03 -3.88 1.94
N GLU A 47 1.28 -5.16 2.21
CA GLU A 47 2.17 -5.97 1.36
C GLU A 47 1.62 -6.06 -0.05
N SER A 48 0.31 -6.21 -0.19
CA SER A 48 -0.34 -6.31 -1.49
C SER A 48 -0.12 -5.05 -2.34
N ILE A 49 -0.14 -3.86 -1.72
CA ILE A 49 0.16 -2.63 -2.45
C ILE A 49 1.54 -2.74 -3.10
N CYS A 50 2.55 -3.08 -2.31
CA CYS A 50 3.93 -3.14 -2.78
C CYS A 50 4.11 -4.16 -3.89
N LEU A 51 3.56 -5.35 -3.68
CA LEU A 51 3.75 -6.45 -4.63
C LEU A 51 3.05 -6.17 -5.95
N ARG A 52 1.85 -5.58 -5.92
CA ARG A 52 1.12 -5.24 -7.13
C ARG A 52 1.83 -4.15 -7.93
N ILE A 53 2.39 -3.14 -7.25
CA ILE A 53 3.15 -2.11 -7.93
C ILE A 53 4.40 -2.71 -8.58
N ALA A 54 5.08 -3.61 -7.87
CA ALA A 54 6.27 -4.27 -8.41
C ALA A 54 5.93 -5.08 -9.65
N GLU A 55 4.85 -5.85 -9.60
CA GLU A 55 4.42 -6.64 -10.74
C GLU A 55 4.10 -5.75 -11.95
N GLY A 56 3.34 -4.66 -11.71
CA GLY A 56 3.00 -3.74 -12.78
C GLY A 56 4.22 -3.04 -13.37
N GLY A 57 5.18 -2.71 -12.51
CA GLY A 57 6.38 -2.02 -12.94
C GLY A 57 7.28 -2.85 -13.84
N GLY A 58 7.11 -4.17 -13.84
CA GLY A 58 7.87 -5.06 -14.71
C GLY A 58 7.21 -5.32 -16.04
N LEU A 59 6.03 -4.78 -16.29
CA LEU A 59 5.27 -5.02 -17.49
C LEU A 59 5.43 -3.86 -18.48
N GLU A 60 4.99 -4.10 -19.71
CA GLU A 60 5.07 -3.08 -20.74
C GLU A 60 4.27 -1.84 -20.35
N ASN A 61 4.90 -0.67 -20.46
CA ASN A 61 4.27 0.57 -20.07
C ASN A 61 2.99 0.84 -20.87
N GLY A 62 1.92 1.14 -20.16
CA GLY A 62 0.64 1.45 -20.76
C GLY A 62 -0.18 0.23 -21.16
N SER A 63 0.33 -0.98 -20.92
CA SER A 63 -0.41 -2.19 -21.27
C SER A 63 -1.63 -2.36 -20.36
N ALA A 64 -2.62 -3.09 -20.86
CA ALA A 64 -3.81 -3.39 -20.06
C ALA A 64 -3.44 -4.19 -18.81
N GLU A 65 -2.47 -5.08 -18.96
CA GLU A 65 -2.03 -5.90 -17.84
C GLU A 65 -1.37 -5.05 -16.75
N GLN A 66 -0.53 -4.10 -17.15
CA GLN A 66 0.09 -3.17 -16.21
C GLN A 66 -0.98 -2.37 -15.46
N ARG A 67 -1.96 -1.84 -16.19
CA ARG A 67 -3.03 -1.07 -15.56
C ARG A 67 -3.82 -1.90 -14.55
N ARG A 68 -4.02 -3.17 -14.85
CA ARG A 68 -4.74 -4.07 -13.94
C ARG A 68 -4.01 -4.19 -12.61
N HIS A 69 -2.69 -4.35 -12.65
CA HIS A 69 -1.90 -4.44 -11.42
C HIS A 69 -1.93 -3.14 -10.63
N TYR A 70 -1.80 -2.01 -11.31
CA TYR A 70 -1.83 -0.71 -10.60
C TYR A 70 -3.21 -0.43 -9.99
N ARG A 71 -4.28 -0.84 -10.67
CA ARG A 71 -5.63 -0.70 -10.11
C ARG A 71 -5.82 -1.60 -8.91
N ALA A 72 -5.27 -2.80 -8.95
CA ALA A 72 -5.32 -3.71 -7.81
C ALA A 72 -4.55 -3.14 -6.62
N ALA A 73 -3.39 -2.52 -6.87
CA ALA A 73 -2.63 -1.86 -5.83
C ALA A 73 -3.44 -0.72 -5.20
N ARG A 74 -4.13 0.06 -6.03
CA ARG A 74 -4.95 1.15 -5.54
C ARG A 74 -6.10 0.64 -4.67
N ALA A 75 -6.73 -0.46 -5.08
CA ALA A 75 -7.78 -1.07 -4.28
C ALA A 75 -7.26 -1.52 -2.92
N SER A 76 -6.06 -2.10 -2.89
CA SER A 76 -5.43 -2.49 -1.62
C SER A 76 -5.14 -1.27 -0.74
N ALA A 77 -4.73 -0.15 -1.34
CA ALA A 77 -4.48 1.07 -0.58
C ALA A 77 -5.78 1.61 0.04
N LEU A 78 -6.87 1.55 -0.70
CA LEU A 78 -8.17 1.96 -0.17
C LEU A 78 -8.63 1.03 0.94
N GLU A 79 -8.35 -0.26 0.81
CA GLU A 79 -8.63 -1.22 1.87
C GLU A 79 -7.84 -0.87 3.13
N CYS A 80 -6.56 -0.52 2.98
CA CYS A 80 -5.75 -0.09 4.12
C CYS A 80 -6.34 1.12 4.82
N ALA A 81 -6.86 2.09 4.06
CA ALA A 81 -7.49 3.26 4.65
C ALA A 81 -8.70 2.85 5.50
N ALA A 82 -9.51 1.93 5.00
CA ALA A 82 -10.66 1.43 5.74
C ALA A 82 -10.22 0.68 7.00
N ILE A 83 -9.14 -0.11 6.90
CA ILE A 83 -8.61 -0.83 8.07
C ILE A 83 -8.16 0.15 9.16
N LEU A 84 -7.51 1.25 8.75
CA LEU A 84 -7.13 2.29 9.72
C LEU A 84 -8.36 2.86 10.43
N ASP A 85 -9.45 3.04 9.71
CA ASP A 85 -10.69 3.51 10.32
C ASP A 85 -11.25 2.50 11.33
N VAL A 86 -11.23 1.22 10.97
CA VAL A 86 -11.70 0.18 11.87
C VAL A 86 -10.83 0.13 13.13
N ALA A 87 -9.51 0.20 12.96
CA ALA A 87 -8.59 0.18 14.09
C ALA A 87 -8.83 1.39 15.00
N ARG A 88 -9.11 2.55 14.42
CA ARG A 88 -9.41 3.76 15.20
C ARG A 88 -10.72 3.59 15.97
N ALA A 89 -11.75 3.06 15.32
CA ALA A 89 -13.03 2.82 15.96
C ALA A 89 -12.91 1.86 17.13
N ARG A 90 -12.00 0.90 17.04
CA ARG A 90 -11.73 -0.05 18.13
C ARG A 90 -10.80 0.52 19.18
N GLN A 91 -10.40 1.76 19.04
CA GLN A 91 -9.48 2.43 19.96
C GLN A 91 -8.11 1.74 20.03
N ALA A 92 -7.74 1.06 18.96
CA ALA A 92 -6.46 0.37 18.86
C ALA A 92 -5.39 1.23 18.20
N LEU A 93 -5.75 2.46 17.81
CA LEU A 93 -4.90 3.33 17.03
C LEU A 93 -5.20 4.77 17.42
N THR A 94 -4.15 5.57 17.63
CA THR A 94 -4.34 6.99 17.93
C THR A 94 -4.78 7.75 16.68
N ALA A 95 -5.40 8.90 16.88
CA ALA A 95 -5.80 9.76 15.77
C ALA A 95 -4.59 10.19 14.95
N GLU A 96 -3.47 10.46 15.61
CA GLU A 96 -2.23 10.89 14.95
C GLU A 96 -1.67 9.80 14.04
N ARG A 97 -1.65 8.57 14.53
CA ARG A 97 -1.15 7.44 13.72
C ARG A 97 -2.07 7.15 12.55
N ARG A 98 -3.37 7.27 12.76
CA ARG A 98 -4.33 7.10 11.67
C ARG A 98 -4.07 8.14 10.58
N GLN A 99 -3.88 9.40 10.99
CA GLN A 99 -3.64 10.48 10.03
C GLN A 99 -2.34 10.26 9.27
N GLU A 100 -1.29 9.83 9.96
CA GLU A 100 -0.01 9.53 9.33
C GLU A 100 -0.18 8.49 8.23
N GLY A 101 -0.90 7.42 8.53
CA GLY A 101 -1.16 6.37 7.54
C GLY A 101 -1.99 6.87 6.36
N ARG A 102 -3.03 7.65 6.65
CA ARG A 102 -3.90 8.17 5.61
C ARG A 102 -3.16 9.09 4.64
N GLU A 103 -2.23 9.89 5.15
CA GLU A 103 -1.45 10.78 4.29
C GLU A 103 -0.58 10.00 3.30
N LEU A 104 0.05 8.93 3.77
CA LEU A 104 0.82 8.07 2.88
C LEU A 104 -0.07 7.38 1.84
N LEU A 105 -1.21 6.87 2.28
CA LEU A 105 -2.13 6.18 1.38
C LEU A 105 -2.72 7.13 0.35
N ASP A 106 -3.02 8.37 0.74
CA ASP A 106 -3.52 9.36 -0.21
C ASP A 106 -2.50 9.60 -1.32
N ARG A 107 -1.23 9.73 -0.97
CA ARG A 107 -0.17 9.90 -1.96
C ARG A 107 -0.10 8.70 -2.90
N ILE A 108 -0.17 7.49 -2.35
CA ILE A 108 -0.12 6.27 -3.15
C ILE A 108 -1.29 6.23 -4.13
N VAL A 109 -2.50 6.48 -3.64
CA VAL A 109 -3.71 6.45 -4.48
C VAL A 109 -3.60 7.47 -5.61
N ARG A 110 -3.14 8.68 -5.30
CA ARG A 110 -3.00 9.72 -6.33
C ARG A 110 -1.99 9.32 -7.40
N MET A 111 -0.85 8.79 -6.98
CA MET A 111 0.18 8.37 -7.93
C MET A 111 -0.30 7.20 -8.80
N LEU A 112 -0.98 6.22 -8.20
CA LEU A 112 -1.50 5.09 -8.94
C LEU A 112 -2.59 5.50 -9.90
N SER A 113 -3.42 6.48 -9.54
CA SER A 113 -4.46 6.99 -10.42
C SER A 113 -3.87 7.62 -11.67
N LYS A 114 -2.69 8.25 -11.54
CA LYS A 114 -2.00 8.82 -12.70
C LYS A 114 -1.35 7.73 -13.56
N LEU A 115 -0.82 6.69 -12.93
CA LEU A 115 -0.18 5.59 -13.65
C LEU A 115 -1.21 4.70 -14.37
N ALA A 116 -2.40 4.62 -13.87
CA ALA A 116 -3.47 3.80 -14.44
C ALA A 116 -4.77 4.59 -14.45
N PRO A 117 -4.87 5.60 -15.31
CA PRO A 117 -6.11 6.36 -15.40
C PRO A 117 -7.25 5.47 -15.90
N ARG A 118 -8.48 5.92 -15.64
CA ARG A 118 -9.66 5.12 -15.97
C ARG A 118 -9.86 4.89 -17.46
N ARG A 119 -9.20 5.67 -18.27
CA ARG A 119 -9.38 5.58 -19.70
C ARG A 119 -8.18 5.03 -20.40
#